data_cfe66ba12edea32fe1565378b56776bc
#
_entry.id   cfe66ba12edea32fe1565378b56776bc
#
_cell.length_a   1.000
_cell.length_b   1.000
_cell.length_c   1.000
_cell.angle_alpha   90.00
_cell.angle_beta   90.00
_cell.angle_gamma   90.00
#
_symmetry.space_group_name_H-M   'P 1'
#
loop_
_entity.id
_entity.type
_entity.pdbx_description
1 polymer ?
#
loop_
_entity_poly.entity_id
_entity_poly.type
_entity_poly.pdbx_seq_one_letter_code
_entity_poly.pdbx_strand_id
1 'polypeptide(L)'
;MKNRIPLRIAGQKYTLAADESEEYMNEVASFAQQAIVSCGGSASFASTRAIALATINLADQCIKAKREAMAAEEKCRALEKELEELRAQKNTAKNGNHKK
;
A
#
# COMPACT_ATOMS: atom_id res chain seq x y z
N MET A 1 17.71 13.90 5.40
CA MET A 1 18.15 13.55 6.77
C MET A 1 17.11 12.70 7.46
N LYS A 2 17.56 11.62 8.10
CA LYS A 2 16.63 10.77 8.82
C LYS A 2 16.29 11.36 10.17
N ASN A 3 15.01 11.41 10.49
CA ASN A 3 14.53 11.85 11.77
C ASN A 3 14.44 10.66 12.72
N ARG A 4 14.73 10.91 13.99
CA ARG A 4 14.52 9.90 15.03
C ARG A 4 13.14 10.10 15.62
N ILE A 5 12.29 9.11 15.43
CA ILE A 5 10.88 9.21 15.79
C ILE A 5 10.56 8.17 16.88
N PRO A 6 10.12 8.60 18.07
CA PRO A 6 9.73 7.65 19.10
C PRO A 6 8.33 7.12 18.81
N LEU A 7 8.19 5.80 18.87
CA LEU A 7 6.91 5.12 18.67
C LEU A 7 6.63 4.22 19.85
N ARG A 8 5.37 4.07 20.21
CA ARG A 8 4.94 3.18 21.28
C ARG A 8 4.07 2.08 20.71
N ILE A 9 4.49 0.84 20.90
CA ILE A 9 3.77 -0.33 20.40
C ILE A 9 3.73 -1.38 21.51
N ALA A 10 2.55 -1.81 21.89
CA ALA A 10 2.32 -2.81 22.94
C ALA A 10 3.01 -2.46 24.26
N GLY A 11 3.00 -1.19 24.62
CA GLY A 11 3.60 -0.70 25.85
C GLY A 11 5.10 -0.49 25.81
N GLN A 12 5.75 -0.81 24.68
CA GLN A 12 7.18 -0.64 24.51
C GLN A 12 7.47 0.60 23.68
N LYS A 13 8.52 1.31 24.04
CA LYS A 13 8.94 2.50 23.31
C LYS A 13 10.08 2.13 22.37
N TYR A 14 9.94 2.51 21.10
CA TYR A 14 10.97 2.32 20.08
C TYR A 14 11.31 3.66 19.47
N THR A 15 12.58 3.85 19.14
CA THR A 15 12.99 5.05 18.42
C THR A 15 13.49 4.61 17.04
N LEU A 16 12.80 5.04 16.00
CA LEU A 16 13.12 4.67 14.63
C LEU A 16 13.73 5.84 13.89
N ALA A 17 14.75 5.54 13.07
CA ALA A 17 15.29 6.51 12.13
C ALA A 17 14.51 6.36 10.82
N ALA A 18 13.82 7.42 10.39
CA ALA A 18 12.99 7.37 9.21
C ALA A 18 13.08 8.67 8.43
N ASP A 19 12.94 8.58 7.12
CA ASP A 19 12.86 9.74 6.25
C ASP A 19 11.46 10.32 6.19
N GLU A 20 10.50 9.60 6.75
CA GLU A 20 9.09 9.96 6.74
C GLU A 20 8.77 11.00 7.81
N SER A 21 7.63 11.66 7.69
CA SER A 21 7.18 12.61 8.69
C SER A 21 6.77 11.89 9.97
N GLU A 22 6.82 12.62 11.09
CA GLU A 22 6.38 12.08 12.38
C GLU A 22 4.89 11.68 12.33
N GLU A 23 4.06 12.48 11.66
CA GLU A 23 2.64 12.19 11.52
C GLU A 23 2.41 10.87 10.78
N TYR A 24 3.14 10.65 9.70
CA TYR A 24 3.05 9.42 8.96
C TYR A 24 3.49 8.22 9.80
N MET A 25 4.61 8.37 10.51
CA MET A 25 5.12 7.28 11.35
C MET A 25 4.19 6.97 12.52
N ASN A 26 3.50 7.97 13.05
CA ASN A 26 2.49 7.75 14.09
C ASN A 26 1.29 6.98 13.52
N GLU A 27 0.91 7.24 12.28
CA GLU A 27 -0.13 6.49 11.59
C GLU A 27 0.29 5.02 11.41
N VAL A 28 1.53 4.80 11.00
CA VAL A 28 2.09 3.46 10.85
C VAL A 28 2.05 2.70 12.18
N ALA A 29 2.49 3.35 13.26
CA ALA A 29 2.48 2.76 14.59
C ALA A 29 1.06 2.43 15.07
N SER A 30 0.11 3.30 14.80
CA SER A 30 -1.29 3.08 15.15
C SER A 30 -1.85 1.85 14.41
N PHE A 31 -1.52 1.72 13.14
CA PHE A 31 -1.94 0.58 12.33
C PHE A 31 -1.36 -0.72 12.86
N ALA A 32 -0.06 -0.71 13.20
CA ALA A 32 0.62 -1.87 13.79
C ALA A 32 -0.01 -2.25 15.14
N GLN A 33 -0.32 -1.24 15.96
CA GLN A 33 -0.94 -1.45 17.27
C GLN A 33 -2.33 -2.11 17.11
N GLN A 34 -3.12 -1.65 16.17
CA GLN A 34 -4.43 -2.23 15.88
C GLN A 34 -4.32 -3.70 15.46
N ALA A 35 -3.33 -4.02 14.64
CA ALA A 35 -3.08 -5.39 14.20
C ALA A 35 -2.77 -6.29 15.39
N ILE A 36 -1.96 -5.81 16.33
CA ILE A 36 -1.59 -6.55 17.54
C ILE A 36 -2.82 -6.78 18.43
N VAL A 37 -3.64 -5.74 18.61
CA VAL A 37 -4.87 -5.86 19.41
C VAL A 37 -5.81 -6.89 18.79
N SER A 38 -5.93 -6.90 17.46
CA SER A 38 -6.78 -7.87 16.75
C SER A 38 -6.31 -9.31 16.94
N CYS A 39 -5.04 -9.50 17.26
CA CYS A 39 -4.47 -10.84 17.46
C CYS A 39 -4.34 -11.24 18.94
N GLY A 40 -5.01 -10.52 19.82
CA GLY A 40 -5.07 -10.85 21.24
C GLY A 40 -4.16 -10.04 22.15
N GLY A 41 -3.42 -9.08 21.57
CA GLY A 41 -2.62 -8.15 22.37
C GLY A 41 -3.48 -7.00 22.91
N SER A 42 -2.83 -6.07 23.63
CA SER A 42 -3.46 -4.87 24.12
C SER A 42 -2.55 -3.67 23.85
N ALA A 43 -3.05 -2.48 24.18
CA ALA A 43 -2.24 -1.26 24.03
C ALA A 43 -1.01 -1.26 24.92
N SER A 44 -1.05 -1.98 26.04
CA SER A 44 0.03 -1.98 27.04
C SER A 44 0.87 -3.27 27.04
N PHE A 45 0.42 -4.30 26.36
CA PHE A 45 1.17 -5.57 26.35
C PHE A 45 0.78 -6.44 25.17
N ALA A 46 1.75 -7.18 24.66
CA ALA A 46 1.50 -8.19 23.65
C ALA A 46 2.46 -9.36 23.86
N SER A 47 1.92 -10.59 23.81
CA SER A 47 2.73 -11.78 23.84
C SER A 47 3.49 -11.94 22.53
N THR A 48 4.53 -12.74 22.55
CA THR A 48 5.29 -13.09 21.32
C THR A 48 4.35 -13.67 20.28
N ARG A 49 3.39 -14.50 20.71
CA ARG A 49 2.41 -15.11 19.81
C ARG A 49 1.54 -14.05 19.13
N ALA A 50 1.05 -13.06 19.90
CA ALA A 50 0.22 -11.98 19.35
C ALA A 50 0.99 -11.17 18.32
N ILE A 51 2.25 -10.86 18.61
CA ILE A 51 3.11 -10.12 17.71
C ILE A 51 3.36 -10.92 16.43
N ALA A 52 3.65 -12.21 16.56
CA ALA A 52 3.88 -13.09 15.41
C ALA A 52 2.64 -13.16 14.51
N LEU A 53 1.46 -13.34 15.11
CA LEU A 53 0.21 -13.39 14.35
C LEU A 53 -0.09 -12.06 13.67
N ALA A 54 0.16 -10.95 14.35
CA ALA A 54 -0.01 -9.62 13.76
C ALA A 54 0.92 -9.41 12.57
N THR A 55 2.17 -9.87 12.69
CA THR A 55 3.15 -9.79 11.61
C THR A 55 2.68 -10.58 10.38
N ILE A 56 2.19 -11.80 10.60
CA ILE A 56 1.67 -12.64 9.51
C ILE A 56 0.48 -11.96 8.84
N ASN A 57 -0.45 -11.42 9.62
CA ASN A 57 -1.63 -10.74 9.08
C ASN A 57 -1.25 -9.50 8.27
N LEU A 58 -0.30 -8.71 8.77
CA LEU A 58 0.16 -7.53 8.05
C LEU A 58 0.87 -7.90 6.76
N ALA A 59 1.68 -8.96 6.79
CA ALA A 59 2.35 -9.45 5.59
C ALA A 59 1.33 -9.93 4.55
N ASP A 60 0.31 -10.65 5.00
CA ASP A 60 -0.76 -11.13 4.12
C ASP A 60 -1.49 -9.95 3.46
N GLN A 61 -1.87 -8.94 4.24
CA GLN A 61 -2.53 -7.75 3.71
C GLN A 61 -1.64 -7.00 2.73
N CYS A 62 -0.35 -6.91 3.05
CA CYS A 62 0.62 -6.22 2.19
C CYS A 62 0.75 -6.92 0.83
N ILE A 63 0.85 -8.24 0.84
CA ILE A 63 0.96 -9.02 -0.40
C ILE A 63 -0.31 -8.90 -1.23
N LYS A 64 -1.48 -8.98 -0.60
CA LYS A 64 -2.76 -8.83 -1.28
C LYS A 64 -2.89 -7.45 -1.92
N ALA A 65 -2.54 -6.39 -1.17
CA ALA A 65 -2.58 -5.03 -1.68
C ALA A 65 -1.63 -4.84 -2.86
N LYS A 66 -0.45 -5.45 -2.78
CA LYS A 66 0.54 -5.38 -3.85
C LYS A 66 0.04 -6.07 -5.11
N ARG A 67 -0.61 -7.22 -4.96
CA ARG A 67 -1.20 -7.95 -6.09
C ARG A 67 -2.32 -7.15 -6.73
N GLU A 68 -3.16 -6.52 -5.92
CA GLU A 68 -4.24 -5.67 -6.42
C GLU A 68 -3.67 -4.46 -7.18
N ALA A 69 -2.61 -3.85 -6.66
CA ALA A 69 -1.96 -2.74 -7.33
C ALA A 69 -1.37 -3.15 -8.67
N MET A 70 -0.73 -4.31 -8.74
CA MET A 70 -0.17 -4.83 -9.99
C MET A 70 -1.27 -5.14 -11.01
N ALA A 71 -2.37 -5.74 -10.55
CA ALA A 71 -3.51 -6.03 -11.41
C ALA A 71 -4.13 -4.73 -11.96
N ALA A 72 -4.24 -3.70 -11.11
CA ALA A 72 -4.75 -2.41 -11.53
C ALA A 72 -3.84 -1.74 -12.53
N GLU A 73 -2.52 -1.84 -12.34
CA GLU A 73 -1.54 -1.30 -13.28
C GLU A 73 -1.63 -1.97 -14.65
N GLU A 74 -1.78 -3.29 -14.67
CA GLU A 74 -1.94 -4.03 -15.92
C GLU A 74 -3.22 -3.63 -16.63
N LYS A 75 -4.30 -3.48 -15.87
CA LYS A 75 -5.57 -3.04 -16.42
C LYS A 75 -5.47 -1.63 -17.01
N CYS A 76 -4.77 -0.73 -16.32
CA CYS A 76 -4.53 0.62 -16.81
C CYS A 76 -3.74 0.60 -18.12
N ARG A 77 -2.69 -0.20 -18.19
CA ARG A 77 -1.88 -0.34 -19.42
C ARG A 77 -2.69 -0.91 -20.57
N ALA A 78 -3.50 -1.92 -20.28
CA ALA A 78 -4.38 -2.50 -21.29
C ALA A 78 -5.40 -1.48 -21.82
N LEU A 79 -6.00 -0.71 -20.92
CA LEU A 79 -6.95 0.33 -21.30
C LEU A 79 -6.29 1.46 -22.09
N GLU A 80 -5.09 1.87 -21.70
CA GLU A 80 -4.33 2.88 -22.42
C GLU A 80 -4.01 2.42 -23.85
N LYS A 81 -3.60 1.17 -23.98
CA LYS A 81 -3.32 0.57 -25.28
C LYS A 81 -4.57 0.52 -26.15
N GLU A 82 -5.68 0.10 -25.56
CA GLU A 82 -6.95 0.04 -26.25
C GLU A 82 -7.41 1.43 -26.70
N LEU A 83 -7.21 2.43 -25.85
CA LEU A 83 -7.54 3.81 -26.17
C LEU A 83 -6.69 4.32 -27.32
N GLU A 84 -5.39 4.01 -27.35
CA GLU A 84 -4.51 4.38 -28.45
C GLU A 84 -4.93 3.73 -29.76
N GLU A 85 -5.29 2.45 -29.69
CA GLU A 85 -5.78 1.73 -30.88
C GLU A 85 -7.06 2.37 -31.40
N LEU A 86 -7.98 2.74 -30.54
CA LEU A 86 -9.21 3.41 -30.94
C LEU A 86 -8.95 4.77 -31.56
N ARG A 87 -7.99 5.53 -31.00
CA ARG A 87 -7.59 6.81 -31.56
C ARG A 87 -6.97 6.65 -32.94
N ALA A 88 -6.13 5.63 -33.12
CA ALA A 88 -5.51 5.33 -34.40
C ALA A 88 -6.56 4.94 -35.43
N GLN A 89 -7.53 4.10 -35.05
CA GLN A 89 -8.64 3.71 -35.94
C GLN A 89 -9.47 4.91 -36.35
N LYS A 90 -9.79 5.80 -35.41
CA LYS A 90 -10.57 6.99 -35.68
C LYS A 90 -9.83 7.90 -36.66
N ASN A 91 -8.52 8.09 -36.46
CA ASN A 91 -7.71 8.91 -37.36
C ASN A 91 -7.62 8.29 -38.76
N THR A 92 -7.46 6.98 -38.84
CA THR A 92 -7.41 6.26 -40.12
C THR A 92 -8.74 6.38 -40.86
N ALA A 93 -9.87 6.20 -40.15
CA ALA A 93 -11.18 6.32 -40.76
C ALA A 93 -11.43 7.75 -41.27
N LYS A 94 -11.03 8.75 -40.46
CA LYS A 94 -11.16 10.15 -40.84
C LYS A 94 -10.34 10.49 -42.07
N ASN A 95 -9.08 10.01 -42.11
CA ASN A 95 -8.21 10.20 -43.25
C ASN A 95 -8.73 9.48 -44.50
N GLY A 96 -9.27 8.27 -44.32
CA GLY A 96 -9.89 7.53 -45.40
C GLY A 96 -11.05 8.26 -46.02
N ASN A 97 -11.89 8.90 -45.21
CA ASN A 97 -13.00 9.70 -45.69
C ASN A 97 -12.57 10.90 -46.52
N HIS A 98 -11.42 11.51 -46.15
CA HIS A 98 -10.90 12.63 -46.90
C HIS A 98 -10.35 12.25 -48.28
N LYS A 99 -9.96 11.01 -48.43
CA LYS A 99 -9.40 10.53 -49.70
C LYS A 99 -10.48 10.24 -50.75
N LYS A 100 -11.72 10.23 -50.33
CA LYS A 100 -12.82 10.06 -51.24
C LYS A 100 -13.26 11.43 -51.76
#